data_1481276f0b42f28482e96384cb2a9a80
#
_entry.id   1481276f0b42f28482e96384cb2a9a80
#
_cell.length_a   1.000
_cell.length_b   1.000
_cell.length_c   1.000
_cell.angle_alpha   90.00
_cell.angle_beta   90.00
_cell.angle_gamma   90.00
#
_symmetry.space_group_name_H-M   'P 1'
#
loop_
_entity.id
_entity.type
_entity.pdbx_description
1 polymer ?
#
loop_
_entity_poly.entity_id
_entity_poly.type
_entity_poly.pdbx_seq_one_letter_code
_entity_poly.pdbx_strand_id
1 'polypeptide(L)'
;MSLRQYIFIVFILFQGLVLAQKAPFEIQIEKIEISGLGGLQSYAWGQHSGKWLIVGGRLDGLHRRQPFASFDAAGNNNQLVVVDPISKTKWTAGLASLPVGLQEQLSSTNMVFHQEGEYLYLAGGYGYSPTAADHITYPYLSAIKIPEVINAIINGTAFSSYFRQITDTMMAVTGGYLNKINNTYYLTGGQKFTGRYNPMGPTHGPGFVQVYTNSIRKFKIVDNGTTLSINHLPGIVDATNLHRRDYNVVPQIMPGGNEGLTAFSGVFQTAVDLPYLNCVNIDSVGYVVNNSFSQYYNQYHCAHIPLYSASNNEMHTLFFGGIAQYYDSSGILVQDNNVPFVKTIARVTRSANGSMAEYKLPVEMPGLLGAGSEFISQPSLPQYSNEVIKLDELVTDTTLLGFIYGGISSAAANIFFINTGAESIASNHIYKVYLVRNTPTGLHTLNHQSIGSLKVQVYPNPGNGEFVIKFNIIKVSDVKITLQRADGKKIDERILTNINIGENIYEPRIRDLHQGGIFFLTVETPDERVTQKIVIDF
;
A
#
# COMPACT_ATOMS: atom_id res chain seq x y z
N MET A 1 -12.64 66.84 31.79
CA MET A 1 -12.64 65.45 32.32
C MET A 1 -13.12 64.54 31.19
N SER A 2 -12.22 63.84 30.54
CA SER A 2 -12.53 62.98 29.41
C SER A 2 -12.63 61.51 29.89
N LEU A 3 -13.80 60.94 29.67
CA LEU A 3 -14.09 59.54 29.99
C LEU A 3 -13.49 58.65 28.88
N ARG A 4 -12.42 57.92 29.17
CA ARG A 4 -11.89 56.89 28.26
C ARG A 4 -12.72 55.59 28.41
N GLN A 5 -13.47 55.25 27.37
CA GLN A 5 -14.13 53.97 27.25
C GLN A 5 -13.07 52.89 26.86
N TYR A 6 -12.88 51.90 27.71
CA TYR A 6 -12.13 50.68 27.38
C TYR A 6 -13.08 49.69 26.71
N ILE A 7 -12.87 49.44 25.42
CA ILE A 7 -13.53 48.36 24.69
C ILE A 7 -12.72 47.08 24.98
N PHE A 8 -13.32 46.18 25.77
CA PHE A 8 -12.82 44.81 25.92
C PHE A 8 -13.29 43.98 24.71
N ILE A 9 -12.39 43.62 23.80
CA ILE A 9 -12.64 42.64 22.75
C ILE A 9 -12.41 41.25 23.36
N VAL A 10 -13.51 40.56 23.65
CA VAL A 10 -13.47 39.14 24.04
C VAL A 10 -13.25 38.31 22.77
N PHE A 11 -12.04 37.82 22.57
CA PHE A 11 -11.76 36.79 21.60
C PHE A 11 -12.35 35.47 22.11
N ILE A 12 -13.53 35.09 21.61
CA ILE A 12 -14.06 33.74 21.79
C ILE A 12 -13.29 32.84 20.84
N LEU A 13 -12.27 32.14 21.35
CA LEU A 13 -11.65 30.99 20.67
C LEU A 13 -12.71 29.89 20.57
N PHE A 14 -13.38 29.83 19.42
CA PHE A 14 -14.07 28.58 19.03
C PHE A 14 -13.00 27.52 18.83
N GLN A 15 -12.70 26.76 19.86
CA GLN A 15 -12.09 25.43 19.69
C GLN A 15 -13.15 24.55 19.04
N GLY A 16 -13.12 24.50 17.71
CA GLY A 16 -13.85 23.50 16.97
C GLY A 16 -13.36 22.14 17.48
N LEU A 17 -14.22 21.43 18.20
CA LEU A 17 -14.06 20.00 18.43
C LEU A 17 -13.99 19.35 17.04
N VAL A 18 -12.78 19.12 16.55
CA VAL A 18 -12.55 18.19 15.47
C VAL A 18 -12.93 16.82 16.04
N LEU A 19 -14.20 16.46 15.89
CA LEU A 19 -14.64 15.09 16.07
C LEU A 19 -13.80 14.28 15.07
N ALA A 20 -12.79 13.60 15.56
CA ALA A 20 -12.03 12.66 14.74
C ALA A 20 -13.06 11.73 14.09
N GLN A 21 -13.23 11.84 12.77
CA GLN A 21 -14.18 11.01 12.03
C GLN A 21 -13.83 9.55 12.36
N LYS A 22 -14.76 8.84 13.00
CA LYS A 22 -14.55 7.43 13.37
C LYS A 22 -14.15 6.70 12.10
N ALA A 23 -12.99 6.03 12.12
CA ALA A 23 -12.53 5.28 10.96
C ALA A 23 -13.62 4.26 10.57
N PRO A 24 -14.01 4.15 9.29
CA PRO A 24 -15.07 3.24 8.86
C PRO A 24 -14.67 1.76 9.02
N PHE A 25 -13.37 1.50 9.09
CA PHE A 25 -12.75 0.18 9.24
C PHE A 25 -11.34 0.33 9.85
N GLU A 26 -10.79 -0.77 10.29
CA GLU A 26 -9.39 -0.90 10.70
C GLU A 26 -8.63 -1.77 9.71
N ILE A 27 -7.31 -1.59 9.66
CA ILE A 27 -6.40 -2.42 8.85
C ILE A 27 -5.50 -3.21 9.78
N GLN A 28 -5.32 -4.48 9.45
CA GLN A 28 -4.34 -5.36 10.08
C GLN A 28 -3.42 -5.92 9.00
N ILE A 29 -2.15 -6.11 9.33
CA ILE A 29 -1.15 -6.72 8.46
C ILE A 29 -0.52 -7.93 9.16
N GLU A 30 -0.35 -9.02 8.42
CA GLU A 30 0.25 -10.26 8.89
C GLU A 30 1.41 -10.64 7.97
N LYS A 31 2.62 -10.74 8.51
CA LYS A 31 3.77 -11.19 7.75
C LYS A 31 3.68 -12.68 7.43
N ILE A 32 3.94 -13.02 6.17
CA ILE A 32 4.15 -14.41 5.75
C ILE A 32 5.50 -14.55 5.05
N GLU A 33 6.01 -15.77 5.00
CA GLU A 33 7.28 -16.08 4.34
C GLU A 33 7.09 -17.21 3.33
N ILE A 34 7.75 -17.05 2.18
CA ILE A 34 7.85 -18.08 1.14
C ILE A 34 9.33 -18.41 0.96
N SER A 35 9.70 -19.66 1.22
CA SER A 35 11.09 -20.08 1.17
C SER A 35 11.73 -19.80 -0.19
N GLY A 36 12.87 -19.13 -0.16
CA GLY A 36 13.66 -18.80 -1.34
C GLY A 36 13.05 -17.79 -2.31
N LEU A 37 11.97 -17.07 -1.96
CA LEU A 37 11.35 -16.09 -2.87
C LEU A 37 12.32 -14.96 -3.24
N GLY A 38 13.15 -14.51 -2.30
CA GLY A 38 14.06 -13.39 -2.52
C GLY A 38 13.39 -12.04 -2.36
N GLY A 39 14.20 -10.98 -2.37
CA GLY A 39 13.71 -9.61 -2.34
C GLY A 39 13.53 -9.04 -3.76
N LEU A 40 12.54 -8.21 -3.95
CA LEU A 40 12.25 -7.56 -5.22
C LEU A 40 11.57 -6.21 -5.00
N GLN A 41 11.88 -5.22 -5.85
CA GLN A 41 11.23 -3.91 -5.83
C GLN A 41 10.99 -3.38 -7.25
N SER A 42 9.98 -2.51 -7.41
CA SER A 42 9.66 -1.81 -8.67
C SER A 42 9.49 -2.76 -9.88
N TYR A 43 8.77 -3.83 -9.67
CA TYR A 43 8.44 -4.89 -10.63
C TYR A 43 7.02 -4.72 -11.17
N ALA A 44 6.72 -5.37 -12.28
CA ALA A 44 5.36 -5.53 -12.79
C ALA A 44 4.80 -6.91 -12.39
N TRP A 45 3.46 -6.99 -12.29
CA TRP A 45 2.81 -8.24 -11.94
C TRP A 45 1.46 -8.41 -12.64
N GLY A 46 1.05 -9.66 -12.75
CA GLY A 46 -0.30 -10.06 -13.12
C GLY A 46 -0.69 -11.32 -12.37
N GLN A 47 -1.98 -11.66 -12.33
CA GLN A 47 -2.45 -12.82 -11.59
C GLN A 47 -3.48 -13.63 -12.37
N HIS A 48 -3.45 -14.94 -12.12
CA HIS A 48 -4.48 -15.86 -12.58
C HIS A 48 -4.70 -16.99 -11.57
N SER A 49 -5.97 -17.25 -11.22
CA SER A 49 -6.35 -18.33 -10.26
C SER A 49 -5.57 -18.26 -8.94
N GLY A 50 -5.35 -17.04 -8.41
CA GLY A 50 -4.65 -16.80 -7.15
C GLY A 50 -3.13 -16.94 -7.20
N LYS A 51 -2.55 -17.23 -8.37
CA LYS A 51 -1.09 -17.24 -8.57
C LYS A 51 -0.65 -15.95 -9.25
N TRP A 52 0.51 -15.44 -8.85
CA TRP A 52 1.10 -14.23 -9.38
C TRP A 52 2.16 -14.55 -10.43
N LEU A 53 2.19 -13.81 -11.51
CA LEU A 53 3.31 -13.72 -12.44
C LEU A 53 4.03 -12.41 -12.21
N ILE A 54 5.29 -12.46 -11.81
CA ILE A 54 6.12 -11.29 -11.50
C ILE A 54 7.17 -11.14 -12.58
N VAL A 55 7.38 -9.90 -13.05
CA VAL A 55 8.21 -9.57 -14.19
C VAL A 55 9.09 -8.36 -13.89
N GLY A 56 10.38 -8.45 -14.18
CA GLY A 56 11.33 -7.35 -14.01
C GLY A 56 11.53 -6.93 -12.56
N GLY A 57 11.89 -5.66 -12.37
CA GLY A 57 12.21 -5.10 -11.06
C GLY A 57 13.67 -5.29 -10.68
N ARG A 58 14.02 -4.87 -9.45
CA ARG A 58 15.38 -4.92 -8.95
C ARG A 58 15.50 -5.79 -7.72
N LEU A 59 16.64 -6.49 -7.64
CA LEU A 59 17.05 -7.38 -6.54
C LEU A 59 17.83 -6.64 -5.44
N ASP A 60 18.27 -5.41 -5.72
CA ASP A 60 18.94 -4.51 -4.77
C ASP A 60 17.96 -3.50 -4.16
N GLY A 61 18.43 -2.71 -3.20
CA GLY A 61 17.67 -1.64 -2.57
C GLY A 61 17.61 -0.36 -3.40
N LEU A 62 17.67 0.78 -2.71
CA LEU A 62 17.74 2.10 -3.34
C LEU A 62 19.01 2.18 -4.22
N HIS A 63 18.91 2.85 -5.37
CA HIS A 63 20.06 3.07 -6.25
C HIS A 63 21.22 3.73 -5.49
N ARG A 64 22.44 3.26 -5.75
CA ARG A 64 23.66 3.78 -5.12
C ARG A 64 23.90 5.25 -5.52
N ARG A 65 24.54 5.99 -4.62
CA ARG A 65 24.90 7.38 -4.87
C ARG A 65 26.12 7.54 -5.82
N GLN A 66 27.04 6.57 -5.81
CA GLN A 66 28.25 6.64 -6.64
C GLN A 66 27.88 6.68 -8.13
N PRO A 67 28.50 7.59 -8.92
CA PRO A 67 28.06 7.89 -10.29
C PRO A 67 27.99 6.68 -11.22
N PHE A 68 28.94 5.76 -11.12
CA PHE A 68 29.02 4.56 -11.99
C PHE A 68 28.37 3.32 -11.36
N ALA A 69 27.72 3.43 -10.20
CA ALA A 69 27.19 2.29 -9.47
C ALA A 69 25.66 2.25 -9.44
N SER A 70 24.96 3.33 -9.85
CA SER A 70 23.51 3.36 -9.86
C SER A 70 22.94 2.49 -11.00
N PHE A 71 21.88 1.75 -10.73
CA PHE A 71 21.21 0.84 -11.68
C PHE A 71 22.16 -0.15 -12.38
N ASP A 72 23.06 -0.77 -11.60
CA ASP A 72 23.92 -1.83 -12.11
C ASP A 72 23.06 -2.98 -12.68
N ALA A 73 23.45 -3.50 -13.86
CA ALA A 73 22.75 -4.59 -14.53
C ALA A 73 22.63 -5.86 -13.67
N ALA A 74 23.63 -6.13 -12.82
CA ALA A 74 23.61 -7.25 -11.87
C ALA A 74 22.47 -7.17 -10.83
N GLY A 75 21.93 -5.97 -10.57
CA GLY A 75 20.79 -5.76 -9.70
C GLY A 75 19.43 -5.98 -10.38
N ASN A 76 19.38 -6.25 -11.67
CA ASN A 76 18.11 -6.50 -12.37
C ASN A 76 17.61 -7.93 -12.15
N ASN A 77 16.30 -8.09 -12.00
CA ASN A 77 15.67 -9.41 -12.07
C ASN A 77 15.56 -9.84 -13.54
N ASN A 78 16.25 -10.90 -13.89
CA ASN A 78 16.26 -11.49 -15.24
C ASN A 78 15.43 -12.80 -15.32
N GLN A 79 14.48 -12.98 -14.42
CA GLN A 79 13.62 -14.16 -14.37
C GLN A 79 12.15 -13.75 -14.33
N LEU A 80 11.31 -14.60 -14.89
CA LEU A 80 9.88 -14.65 -14.59
C LEU A 80 9.71 -15.45 -13.29
N VAL A 81 8.93 -14.91 -12.35
CA VAL A 81 8.67 -15.59 -11.07
C VAL A 81 7.17 -15.82 -10.94
N VAL A 82 6.79 -17.08 -10.74
CA VAL A 82 5.41 -17.45 -10.38
C VAL A 82 5.36 -17.70 -8.88
N VAL A 83 4.37 -17.11 -8.21
CA VAL A 83 4.17 -17.25 -6.76
C VAL A 83 2.75 -17.73 -6.48
N ASP A 84 2.62 -18.74 -5.65
CA ASP A 84 1.37 -19.13 -5.01
C ASP A 84 1.45 -18.75 -3.52
N PRO A 85 0.80 -17.65 -3.08
CA PRO A 85 0.93 -17.18 -1.71
C PRO A 85 0.18 -18.07 -0.69
N ILE A 86 -0.75 -18.88 -1.15
CA ILE A 86 -1.54 -19.78 -0.29
C ILE A 86 -0.76 -21.06 0.01
N SER A 87 -0.25 -21.73 -1.03
CA SER A 87 0.61 -22.92 -0.87
C SER A 87 2.04 -22.55 -0.46
N LYS A 88 2.39 -21.26 -0.45
CA LYS A 88 3.72 -20.72 -0.17
C LYS A 88 4.81 -21.32 -1.07
N THR A 89 4.50 -21.43 -2.35
CA THR A 89 5.37 -22.05 -3.35
C THR A 89 5.75 -21.05 -4.43
N LYS A 90 6.95 -21.16 -4.98
CA LYS A 90 7.41 -20.39 -6.12
C LYS A 90 7.98 -21.25 -7.22
N TRP A 91 7.93 -20.77 -8.46
CA TRP A 91 8.59 -21.31 -9.64
C TRP A 91 9.26 -20.16 -10.39
N THR A 92 10.34 -20.46 -11.10
CA THR A 92 11.06 -19.44 -11.87
C THR A 92 11.44 -19.96 -13.25
N ALA A 93 11.51 -19.06 -14.22
CA ALA A 93 12.04 -19.34 -15.55
C ALA A 93 12.90 -18.17 -16.04
N GLY A 94 14.05 -18.48 -16.66
CA GLY A 94 14.91 -17.46 -17.26
C GLY A 94 14.32 -16.89 -18.56
N LEU A 95 14.75 -15.70 -18.94
CA LEU A 95 14.27 -15.01 -20.13
C LEU A 95 14.97 -15.44 -21.43
N ALA A 96 16.01 -16.29 -21.39
CA ALA A 96 16.88 -16.61 -22.53
C ALA A 96 16.16 -17.23 -23.75
N SER A 97 14.98 -17.80 -23.57
CA SER A 97 14.17 -18.34 -24.69
C SER A 97 13.35 -17.29 -25.43
N LEU A 98 13.30 -16.04 -24.93
CA LEU A 98 12.56 -14.95 -25.53
C LEU A 98 13.40 -14.19 -26.56
N PRO A 99 12.81 -13.49 -27.52
CA PRO A 99 13.51 -12.52 -28.36
C PRO A 99 14.23 -11.44 -27.54
N VAL A 100 15.36 -10.92 -28.05
CA VAL A 100 16.25 -9.98 -27.34
C VAL A 100 15.49 -8.76 -26.79
N GLY A 101 14.63 -8.14 -27.59
CA GLY A 101 13.85 -6.98 -27.13
C GLY A 101 12.97 -7.29 -25.91
N LEU A 102 12.38 -8.50 -25.84
CA LEU A 102 11.64 -8.96 -24.67
C LEU A 102 12.59 -9.24 -23.49
N GLN A 103 13.73 -9.91 -23.72
CA GLN A 103 14.70 -10.16 -22.64
C GLN A 103 15.13 -8.86 -21.96
N GLU A 104 15.48 -7.85 -22.73
CA GLU A 104 15.95 -6.55 -22.25
C GLU A 104 14.84 -5.80 -21.49
N GLN A 105 13.65 -5.67 -22.09
CA GLN A 105 12.54 -4.98 -21.44
C GLN A 105 12.10 -5.69 -20.15
N LEU A 106 11.90 -7.00 -20.19
CA LEU A 106 11.39 -7.77 -19.04
C LEU A 106 12.42 -7.93 -17.92
N SER A 107 13.70 -7.54 -18.14
CA SER A 107 14.71 -7.41 -17.09
C SER A 107 14.78 -5.98 -16.52
N SER A 108 14.00 -5.04 -17.03
CA SER A 108 14.04 -3.64 -16.59
C SER A 108 13.24 -3.38 -15.33
N THR A 109 13.37 -2.18 -14.78
CA THR A 109 12.66 -1.75 -13.58
C THR A 109 11.70 -0.61 -13.87
N ASN A 110 10.73 -0.38 -12.98
CA ASN A 110 9.72 0.69 -13.09
C ASN A 110 9.00 0.70 -14.45
N MET A 111 8.70 -0.48 -14.99
CA MET A 111 7.77 -0.62 -16.10
C MET A 111 6.39 -0.16 -15.64
N VAL A 112 5.65 0.50 -16.54
CA VAL A 112 4.23 0.74 -16.31
C VAL A 112 3.45 -0.47 -16.82
N PHE A 113 2.43 -0.90 -16.08
CA PHE A 113 1.70 -2.12 -16.42
C PHE A 113 0.23 -2.05 -16.07
N HIS A 114 -0.56 -2.86 -16.76
CA HIS A 114 -1.97 -3.07 -16.47
C HIS A 114 -2.39 -4.47 -16.90
N GLN A 115 -3.12 -5.18 -16.04
CA GLN A 115 -3.73 -6.43 -16.41
C GLN A 115 -5.16 -6.19 -16.94
N GLU A 116 -5.48 -6.74 -18.09
CA GLU A 116 -6.83 -6.81 -18.62
C GLU A 116 -7.21 -8.25 -18.95
N GLY A 117 -8.12 -8.81 -18.18
CA GLY A 117 -8.50 -10.22 -18.31
C GLY A 117 -7.29 -11.14 -18.12
N GLU A 118 -6.99 -11.92 -19.17
CA GLU A 118 -5.86 -12.88 -19.15
C GLU A 118 -4.54 -12.27 -19.63
N TYR A 119 -4.50 -11.00 -20.01
CA TYR A 119 -3.31 -10.35 -20.54
C TYR A 119 -2.72 -9.33 -19.59
N LEU A 120 -1.41 -9.39 -19.39
CA LEU A 120 -0.62 -8.36 -18.76
C LEU A 120 0.05 -7.52 -19.84
N TYR A 121 -0.30 -6.24 -19.91
CA TYR A 121 0.34 -5.26 -20.78
C TYR A 121 1.41 -4.50 -20.01
N LEU A 122 2.61 -4.41 -20.58
CA LEU A 122 3.79 -3.79 -20.00
C LEU A 122 4.32 -2.74 -20.97
N ALA A 123 4.56 -1.51 -20.51
CA ALA A 123 5.20 -0.50 -21.35
C ALA A 123 6.43 0.10 -20.67
N GLY A 124 7.40 0.49 -21.46
CA GLY A 124 8.58 1.17 -20.97
C GLY A 124 9.50 0.33 -20.10
N GLY A 125 9.87 0.92 -18.96
CA GLY A 125 10.86 0.39 -18.03
C GLY A 125 12.27 0.92 -18.34
N TYR A 126 13.15 0.96 -17.33
CA TYR A 126 14.50 1.48 -17.42
C TYR A 126 15.53 0.43 -17.01
N GLY A 127 16.61 0.33 -17.78
CA GLY A 127 17.70 -0.59 -17.49
C GLY A 127 18.82 -0.53 -18.54
N TYR A 128 19.88 -1.31 -18.31
CA TYR A 128 20.96 -1.46 -19.28
C TYR A 128 20.49 -2.30 -20.47
N SER A 129 20.67 -1.78 -21.68
CA SER A 129 20.42 -2.49 -22.94
C SER A 129 21.75 -2.91 -23.56
N PRO A 130 22.07 -4.22 -23.62
CA PRO A 130 23.21 -4.70 -24.39
C PRO A 130 23.15 -4.31 -25.88
N THR A 131 21.94 -4.25 -26.46
CA THR A 131 21.74 -3.86 -27.86
C THR A 131 22.10 -2.38 -28.10
N ALA A 132 21.74 -1.48 -27.18
CA ALA A 132 22.09 -0.07 -27.25
C ALA A 132 23.47 0.24 -26.66
N ALA A 133 24.10 -0.71 -25.98
CA ALA A 133 25.33 -0.56 -25.18
C ALA A 133 25.24 0.59 -24.17
N ASP A 134 24.04 0.89 -23.66
CA ASP A 134 23.78 1.98 -22.72
C ASP A 134 22.52 1.69 -21.87
N HIS A 135 22.28 2.49 -20.84
CA HIS A 135 21.03 2.51 -20.09
C HIS A 135 19.98 3.31 -20.86
N ILE A 136 18.81 2.70 -21.06
CA ILE A 136 17.71 3.33 -21.80
C ILE A 136 16.37 3.10 -21.11
N THR A 137 15.41 3.96 -21.42
CA THR A 137 13.99 3.68 -21.22
C THR A 137 13.44 3.00 -22.46
N TYR A 138 12.95 1.78 -22.35
CA TYR A 138 12.57 0.93 -23.48
C TYR A 138 11.33 1.46 -24.21
N PRO A 139 11.36 1.55 -25.56
CA PRO A 139 10.23 2.04 -26.35
C PRO A 139 9.29 0.89 -26.76
N TYR A 140 8.93 0.01 -25.83
CA TYR A 140 8.16 -1.18 -26.15
C TYR A 140 6.83 -1.21 -25.39
N LEU A 141 5.79 -1.74 -26.06
CA LEU A 141 4.62 -2.33 -25.43
C LEU A 141 4.67 -3.84 -25.61
N SER A 142 4.63 -4.57 -24.52
CA SER A 142 4.56 -6.04 -24.50
C SER A 142 3.24 -6.52 -23.94
N ALA A 143 2.72 -7.62 -24.48
CA ALA A 143 1.56 -8.35 -23.99
C ALA A 143 1.98 -9.77 -23.58
N ILE A 144 1.59 -10.20 -22.39
CA ILE A 144 1.88 -11.51 -21.83
C ILE A 144 0.56 -12.23 -21.54
N LYS A 145 0.38 -13.45 -22.05
CA LYS A 145 -0.80 -14.26 -21.74
C LYS A 145 -0.57 -15.00 -20.42
N ILE A 146 -1.10 -14.45 -19.34
CA ILE A 146 -0.78 -14.84 -17.95
C ILE A 146 -1.05 -16.31 -17.65
N PRO A 147 -2.25 -16.90 -17.94
CA PRO A 147 -2.55 -18.28 -17.58
C PRO A 147 -1.58 -19.28 -18.19
N GLU A 148 -1.26 -19.11 -19.47
CA GLU A 148 -0.37 -19.98 -20.23
C GLU A 148 1.08 -19.87 -19.74
N VAL A 149 1.55 -18.63 -19.45
CA VAL A 149 2.91 -18.41 -18.94
C VAL A 149 3.06 -19.00 -17.54
N ILE A 150 2.09 -18.78 -16.64
CA ILE A 150 2.07 -19.41 -15.31
C ILE A 150 2.14 -20.93 -15.43
N ASN A 151 1.26 -21.54 -16.23
CA ASN A 151 1.21 -22.99 -16.41
C ASN A 151 2.50 -23.54 -17.03
N ALA A 152 3.06 -22.85 -18.02
CA ALA A 152 4.31 -23.26 -18.66
C ALA A 152 5.49 -23.22 -17.69
N ILE A 153 5.61 -22.19 -16.86
CA ILE A 153 6.66 -22.09 -15.84
C ILE A 153 6.52 -23.19 -14.78
N ILE A 154 5.30 -23.45 -14.30
CA ILE A 154 5.05 -24.49 -13.30
C ILE A 154 5.42 -25.88 -13.85
N ASN A 155 5.11 -26.16 -15.12
CA ASN A 155 5.34 -27.46 -15.75
C ASN A 155 6.71 -27.59 -16.45
N GLY A 156 7.53 -26.51 -16.45
CA GLY A 156 8.83 -26.51 -17.13
C GLY A 156 8.73 -26.63 -18.65
N THR A 157 7.68 -26.13 -19.27
CA THR A 157 7.43 -26.16 -20.73
C THR A 157 7.73 -24.83 -21.39
N ALA A 158 7.79 -24.79 -22.73
CA ALA A 158 8.07 -23.58 -23.50
C ALA A 158 6.93 -22.55 -23.36
N PHE A 159 7.30 -21.26 -23.21
CA PHE A 159 6.35 -20.15 -23.00
C PHE A 159 6.53 -18.99 -23.99
N SER A 160 7.53 -19.01 -24.88
CA SER A 160 7.87 -17.86 -25.72
C SER A 160 6.74 -17.42 -26.67
N SER A 161 5.89 -18.34 -27.11
CA SER A 161 4.74 -18.05 -27.99
C SER A 161 3.62 -17.25 -27.31
N TYR A 162 3.64 -17.12 -26.00
CA TYR A 162 2.64 -16.38 -25.23
C TYR A 162 3.00 -14.91 -25.00
N PHE A 163 4.07 -14.44 -25.64
CA PHE A 163 4.53 -13.04 -25.60
C PHE A 163 4.38 -12.39 -26.96
N ARG A 164 3.97 -11.14 -26.95
CA ARG A 164 3.98 -10.24 -28.10
C ARG A 164 4.59 -8.92 -27.73
N GLN A 165 5.30 -8.29 -28.63
CA GLN A 165 5.94 -7.00 -28.40
C GLN A 165 5.86 -6.14 -29.67
N ILE A 166 5.61 -4.86 -29.49
CA ILE A 166 5.71 -3.84 -30.53
C ILE A 166 6.60 -2.68 -30.05
N THR A 167 7.18 -1.98 -31.01
CA THR A 167 7.95 -0.77 -30.76
C THR A 167 7.08 0.45 -30.96
N ASP A 168 7.03 1.32 -29.96
CA ASP A 168 6.35 2.61 -30.02
C ASP A 168 7.07 3.61 -29.10
N THR A 169 7.58 4.69 -29.64
CA THR A 169 8.35 5.68 -28.88
C THR A 169 7.56 6.38 -27.80
N MET A 170 6.23 6.41 -27.92
CA MET A 170 5.33 6.92 -26.87
C MET A 170 5.29 6.01 -25.63
N MET A 171 5.71 4.76 -25.76
CA MET A 171 5.81 3.81 -24.65
C MET A 171 7.13 3.92 -23.88
N ALA A 172 8.10 4.74 -24.34
CA ALA A 172 9.36 4.96 -23.63
C ALA A 172 9.15 5.79 -22.36
N VAL A 173 8.63 5.13 -21.29
CA VAL A 173 8.29 5.75 -20.00
C VAL A 173 8.74 4.83 -18.86
N THR A 174 9.22 5.44 -17.79
CA THR A 174 9.52 4.78 -16.51
C THR A 174 9.00 5.67 -15.36
N GLY A 175 8.59 5.08 -14.23
CA GLY A 175 8.08 5.81 -13.07
C GLY A 175 6.76 6.55 -13.30
N GLY A 176 5.98 6.14 -14.32
CA GLY A 176 4.59 6.55 -14.56
C GLY A 176 3.62 5.46 -14.16
N TYR A 177 2.36 5.58 -14.61
CA TYR A 177 1.31 4.58 -14.38
C TYR A 177 0.52 4.30 -15.65
N LEU A 178 0.14 3.05 -15.85
CA LEU A 178 -0.75 2.60 -16.90
C LEU A 178 -2.05 2.10 -16.26
N ASN A 179 -3.14 2.83 -16.48
CA ASN A 179 -4.47 2.50 -15.99
C ASN A 179 -5.48 2.51 -17.14
N LYS A 180 -6.72 2.10 -16.85
CA LYS A 180 -7.80 2.09 -17.82
C LYS A 180 -9.04 2.79 -17.25
N ILE A 181 -9.69 3.63 -18.05
CA ILE A 181 -11.04 4.16 -17.78
C ILE A 181 -11.90 3.76 -18.97
N ASN A 182 -12.97 3.02 -18.73
CA ASN A 182 -13.78 2.41 -19.75
C ASN A 182 -12.93 1.58 -20.73
N ASN A 183 -12.91 1.93 -22.01
CA ASN A 183 -12.13 1.23 -23.05
C ASN A 183 -10.92 2.05 -23.56
N THR A 184 -10.35 2.90 -22.70
CA THR A 184 -9.19 3.75 -23.02
C THR A 184 -8.11 3.58 -21.96
N TYR A 185 -6.88 3.33 -22.40
CA TYR A 185 -5.71 3.32 -21.54
C TYR A 185 -5.18 4.73 -21.31
N TYR A 186 -4.77 4.99 -20.10
CA TYR A 186 -4.20 6.24 -19.62
C TYR A 186 -2.79 5.98 -19.10
N LEU A 187 -1.79 6.40 -19.87
CA LEU A 187 -0.39 6.41 -19.42
C LEU A 187 -0.11 7.80 -18.83
N THR A 188 -0.04 7.85 -17.50
CA THR A 188 0.00 9.11 -16.76
C THR A 188 1.38 9.37 -16.21
N GLY A 189 1.93 10.57 -16.47
CA GLY A 189 3.21 11.05 -15.94
C GLY A 189 4.40 10.17 -16.33
N GLY A 190 5.38 10.09 -15.41
CA GLY A 190 6.62 9.39 -15.63
C GLY A 190 7.62 10.19 -16.46
N GLN A 191 8.70 9.54 -16.84
CA GLN A 191 9.85 10.14 -17.50
C GLN A 191 10.54 9.18 -18.46
N LYS A 192 11.44 9.71 -19.28
CA LYS A 192 12.37 8.96 -20.11
C LYS A 192 13.78 9.29 -19.70
N PHE A 193 14.58 8.27 -19.40
CA PHE A 193 16.02 8.38 -19.25
C PHE A 193 16.75 7.85 -20.48
N THR A 194 17.86 8.51 -20.83
CA THR A 194 18.87 8.02 -21.76
C THR A 194 20.23 8.22 -21.11
N GLY A 195 21.05 7.20 -21.07
CA GLY A 195 22.29 7.15 -20.29
C GLY A 195 22.08 6.65 -18.86
N ARG A 196 23.17 6.31 -18.18
CA ARG A 196 23.15 5.81 -16.81
C ARG A 196 22.84 6.94 -15.84
N TYR A 197 21.75 6.78 -15.06
CA TYR A 197 21.37 7.75 -14.05
C TYR A 197 22.49 8.01 -13.05
N ASN A 198 22.76 9.29 -12.78
CA ASN A 198 23.78 9.73 -11.85
C ASN A 198 23.16 10.63 -10.76
N PRO A 199 22.97 10.12 -9.52
CA PRO A 199 22.37 10.89 -8.44
C PRO A 199 23.20 12.09 -7.99
N MET A 200 24.49 12.17 -8.37
CA MET A 200 25.35 13.31 -8.08
C MET A 200 25.25 14.43 -9.13
N GLY A 201 24.44 14.24 -10.15
CA GLY A 201 24.23 15.17 -11.24
C GLY A 201 25.27 15.05 -12.36
N PRO A 202 25.02 15.72 -13.51
CA PRO A 202 25.77 15.51 -14.75
C PRO A 202 27.24 15.92 -14.70
N THR A 203 27.63 16.72 -13.70
CA THR A 203 29.01 17.22 -13.56
C THR A 203 29.94 16.29 -12.78
N HIS A 204 29.42 15.22 -12.16
CA HIS A 204 30.16 14.33 -11.25
C HIS A 204 30.15 12.87 -11.69
N GLY A 205 30.08 12.58 -12.95
CA GLY A 205 30.09 11.19 -13.46
C GLY A 205 29.46 11.04 -14.83
N PRO A 206 28.93 9.85 -15.17
CA PRO A 206 28.35 9.62 -16.49
C PRO A 206 27.19 10.57 -16.74
N GLY A 207 27.15 11.12 -17.95
CA GLY A 207 26.05 11.95 -18.41
C GLY A 207 24.78 11.13 -18.61
N PHE A 208 23.63 11.74 -18.34
CA PHE A 208 22.33 11.19 -18.68
C PHE A 208 21.39 12.31 -19.11
N VAL A 209 20.35 11.93 -19.84
CA VAL A 209 19.26 12.84 -20.22
C VAL A 209 17.99 12.35 -19.57
N GLN A 210 17.31 13.24 -18.87
CA GLN A 210 16.03 13.01 -18.22
C GLN A 210 14.96 13.91 -18.83
N VAL A 211 13.90 13.34 -19.33
CA VAL A 211 12.77 14.08 -19.92
C VAL A 211 11.47 13.60 -19.28
N TYR A 212 10.82 14.46 -18.51
CA TYR A 212 9.50 14.19 -18.00
C TYR A 212 8.47 14.19 -19.13
N THR A 213 7.48 13.29 -19.03
CA THR A 213 6.41 13.24 -20.05
C THR A 213 5.49 14.43 -19.95
N ASN A 214 5.26 14.97 -18.75
CA ASN A 214 4.36 16.09 -18.46
C ASN A 214 2.95 15.88 -19.01
N SER A 215 2.49 14.63 -19.10
CA SER A 215 1.30 14.31 -19.88
C SER A 215 0.48 13.15 -19.33
N ILE A 216 -0.76 13.13 -19.78
CA ILE A 216 -1.63 11.96 -19.79
C ILE A 216 -1.73 11.53 -21.26
N ARG A 217 -1.10 10.42 -21.62
CA ARG A 217 -1.21 9.81 -22.96
C ARG A 217 -2.39 8.86 -22.98
N LYS A 218 -3.24 8.98 -23.99
CA LYS A 218 -4.43 8.16 -24.13
C LYS A 218 -4.33 7.31 -25.39
N PHE A 219 -4.70 6.04 -25.30
CA PHE A 219 -4.69 5.12 -26.42
C PHE A 219 -5.61 3.91 -26.20
N LYS A 220 -5.83 3.16 -27.28
CA LYS A 220 -6.46 1.84 -27.22
C LYS A 220 -5.45 0.79 -27.63
N ILE A 221 -5.38 -0.30 -26.87
CA ILE A 221 -4.66 -1.50 -27.27
C ILE A 221 -5.61 -2.36 -28.11
N VAL A 222 -5.14 -2.77 -29.26
CA VAL A 222 -5.82 -3.73 -30.14
C VAL A 222 -4.99 -5.00 -30.14
N ASP A 223 -5.49 -6.01 -29.47
CA ASP A 223 -4.85 -7.31 -29.31
C ASP A 223 -5.85 -8.42 -29.61
N ASN A 224 -5.59 -9.23 -30.65
CA ASN A 224 -6.42 -10.35 -31.02
C ASN A 224 -5.81 -11.71 -30.66
N GLY A 225 -4.77 -11.70 -29.80
CA GLY A 225 -4.03 -12.91 -29.42
C GLY A 225 -2.88 -13.28 -30.37
N THR A 226 -2.86 -12.70 -31.59
CA THR A 226 -1.82 -12.93 -32.60
C THR A 226 -1.10 -11.63 -32.96
N THR A 227 -1.84 -10.55 -33.16
CA THR A 227 -1.31 -9.21 -33.49
C THR A 227 -1.60 -8.26 -32.35
N LEU A 228 -0.60 -7.41 -32.05
CA LEU A 228 -0.67 -6.34 -31.06
C LEU A 228 -0.45 -5.00 -31.77
N SER A 229 -1.29 -4.01 -31.51
CA SER A 229 -1.13 -2.65 -32.04
C SER A 229 -1.73 -1.61 -31.08
N ILE A 230 -1.36 -0.34 -31.29
CA ILE A 230 -1.84 0.80 -30.50
C ILE A 230 -2.54 1.79 -31.42
N ASN A 231 -3.70 2.25 -30.99
CA ASN A 231 -4.39 3.39 -31.60
C ASN A 231 -4.29 4.58 -30.62
N HIS A 232 -3.40 5.54 -30.91
CA HIS A 232 -3.24 6.75 -30.12
C HIS A 232 -4.47 7.65 -30.21
N LEU A 233 -4.80 8.28 -29.09
CA LEU A 233 -5.87 9.27 -28.94
C LEU A 233 -5.23 10.61 -28.52
N PRO A 234 -5.93 11.74 -28.69
CA PRO A 234 -5.46 13.02 -28.18
C PRO A 234 -5.16 12.95 -26.67
N GLY A 235 -3.91 13.22 -26.33
CA GLY A 235 -3.44 13.28 -24.94
C GLY A 235 -3.61 14.67 -24.32
N ILE A 236 -3.21 14.79 -23.07
CA ILE A 236 -3.21 16.05 -22.32
C ILE A 236 -1.77 16.35 -21.92
N VAL A 237 -1.31 17.60 -22.04
CA VAL A 237 0.03 18.05 -21.63
C VAL A 237 -0.13 19.21 -20.64
N ASP A 238 0.49 19.09 -19.46
CA ASP A 238 0.56 20.14 -18.45
C ASP A 238 1.87 20.01 -17.68
N ALA A 239 2.84 20.83 -18.05
CA ALA A 239 4.18 20.80 -17.47
C ALA A 239 4.22 21.24 -15.98
N THR A 240 3.15 21.86 -15.47
CA THR A 240 3.07 22.30 -14.08
C THR A 240 2.49 21.20 -13.19
N ASN A 241 1.39 20.58 -13.61
CA ASN A 241 0.63 19.68 -12.74
C ASN A 241 0.86 18.20 -13.07
N LEU A 242 1.32 17.86 -14.28
CA LEU A 242 1.63 16.50 -14.73
C LEU A 242 3.14 16.21 -14.79
N HIS A 243 3.97 17.08 -14.23
CA HIS A 243 5.42 16.88 -14.05
C HIS A 243 5.68 15.95 -12.86
N ARG A 244 5.20 14.71 -12.94
CA ARG A 244 5.19 13.74 -11.83
C ARG A 244 5.74 12.40 -12.26
N ARG A 245 6.50 11.78 -11.37
CA ARG A 245 7.03 10.42 -11.49
C ARG A 245 7.13 9.74 -10.14
N ASP A 246 7.35 8.45 -10.12
CA ASP A 246 7.58 7.64 -8.91
C ASP A 246 6.53 7.93 -7.80
N TYR A 247 5.25 7.84 -8.13
CA TYR A 247 4.10 8.27 -7.35
C TYR A 247 2.99 7.22 -7.43
N ASN A 248 1.76 7.53 -7.05
CA ASN A 248 0.65 6.60 -7.11
C ASN A 248 -0.50 7.17 -7.95
N VAL A 249 -0.89 6.48 -9.02
CA VAL A 249 -2.11 6.78 -9.79
C VAL A 249 -3.11 5.67 -9.55
N VAL A 250 -4.10 5.96 -8.75
CA VAL A 250 -4.99 4.97 -8.18
C VAL A 250 -6.37 5.05 -8.82
N PRO A 251 -6.97 3.91 -9.24
CA PRO A 251 -8.36 3.86 -9.67
C PRO A 251 -9.32 4.39 -8.61
N GLN A 252 -10.34 5.10 -9.05
CA GLN A 252 -11.32 5.76 -8.20
C GLN A 252 -12.73 5.55 -8.74
N ILE A 253 -13.72 5.61 -7.85
CA ILE A 253 -15.10 5.94 -8.22
C ILE A 253 -15.30 7.42 -7.88
N MET A 254 -15.55 8.24 -8.88
CA MET A 254 -15.70 9.69 -8.73
C MET A 254 -17.02 10.06 -8.02
N PRO A 255 -17.19 11.30 -7.50
CA PRO A 255 -18.41 11.69 -6.80
C PRO A 255 -19.72 11.44 -7.57
N GLY A 256 -19.67 11.47 -8.91
CA GLY A 256 -20.78 11.15 -9.79
C GLY A 256 -21.03 9.66 -10.05
N GLY A 257 -20.27 8.76 -9.39
CA GLY A 257 -20.37 7.30 -9.56
C GLY A 257 -19.63 6.74 -10.77
N ASN A 258 -18.98 7.58 -11.59
CA ASN A 258 -18.20 7.14 -12.74
C ASN A 258 -16.79 6.71 -12.32
N GLU A 259 -16.20 5.80 -13.08
CA GLU A 259 -14.80 5.43 -12.93
C GLU A 259 -13.87 6.58 -13.32
N GLY A 260 -12.76 6.70 -12.57
CA GLY A 260 -11.70 7.66 -12.82
C GLY A 260 -10.41 7.24 -12.16
N LEU A 261 -9.45 8.17 -12.11
CA LEU A 261 -8.14 7.98 -11.51
C LEU A 261 -7.81 9.19 -10.64
N THR A 262 -7.03 8.99 -9.60
CA THR A 262 -6.38 10.11 -8.91
C THR A 262 -4.87 9.88 -8.89
N ALA A 263 -4.12 10.84 -9.44
CA ALA A 263 -2.69 10.93 -9.31
C ALA A 263 -2.35 11.63 -7.98
N PHE A 264 -1.89 10.84 -7.01
CA PHE A 264 -1.55 11.29 -5.67
C PHE A 264 -0.08 11.71 -5.61
N SER A 265 0.19 12.93 -5.11
CA SER A 265 1.53 13.44 -4.90
C SER A 265 2.45 13.33 -6.15
N GLY A 266 3.65 12.77 -6.00
CA GLY A 266 4.65 12.58 -7.07
C GLY A 266 5.83 13.53 -6.97
N VAL A 267 6.92 13.19 -7.66
CA VAL A 267 8.18 13.92 -7.61
C VAL A 267 8.73 14.21 -9.01
N PHE A 268 9.48 15.27 -9.17
CA PHE A 268 9.72 16.42 -8.32
C PHE A 268 9.00 17.63 -8.91
N GLN A 269 8.68 18.65 -8.08
CA GLN A 269 8.12 19.90 -8.61
C GLN A 269 9.12 20.59 -9.54
N THR A 270 8.62 21.38 -10.50
CA THR A 270 9.48 22.05 -11.48
C THR A 270 10.40 23.12 -10.89
N ALA A 271 10.03 23.71 -9.76
CA ALA A 271 10.76 24.79 -9.11
C ALA A 271 11.62 24.35 -7.93
N VAL A 272 11.38 23.15 -7.38
CA VAL A 272 12.07 22.62 -6.20
C VAL A 272 12.05 21.09 -6.22
N ASP A 273 13.14 20.45 -5.79
CA ASP A 273 13.25 18.99 -5.74
C ASP A 273 12.50 18.39 -4.53
N LEU A 274 11.21 18.70 -4.45
CA LEU A 274 10.30 18.22 -3.40
C LEU A 274 9.04 17.61 -4.01
N PRO A 275 8.36 16.69 -3.28
CA PRO A 275 7.11 16.10 -3.73
C PRO A 275 5.99 17.13 -3.89
N TYR A 276 5.05 16.86 -4.79
CA TYR A 276 3.77 17.55 -4.81
C TYR A 276 2.94 17.16 -3.58
N LEU A 277 2.23 18.10 -2.99
CA LEU A 277 1.28 17.82 -1.91
C LEU A 277 -0.16 17.65 -2.43
N ASN A 278 -0.50 18.28 -3.55
CA ASN A 278 -1.81 18.18 -4.17
C ASN A 278 -1.97 16.88 -4.98
N CYS A 279 -3.19 16.60 -5.41
CA CYS A 279 -3.49 15.50 -6.32
C CYS A 279 -4.17 15.99 -7.61
N VAL A 280 -4.23 15.10 -8.60
CA VAL A 280 -4.88 15.35 -9.89
C VAL A 280 -5.93 14.28 -10.12
N ASN A 281 -7.21 14.66 -10.17
CA ASN A 281 -8.32 13.79 -10.52
C ASN A 281 -8.46 13.74 -12.04
N ILE A 282 -8.60 12.54 -12.59
CA ILE A 282 -8.64 12.28 -14.03
C ILE A 282 -9.88 11.43 -14.31
N ASP A 283 -10.65 11.81 -15.31
CA ASP A 283 -11.80 11.04 -15.78
C ASP A 283 -11.80 10.90 -17.32
N SER A 284 -12.88 10.39 -17.88
CA SER A 284 -13.02 10.24 -19.34
C SER A 284 -13.09 11.56 -20.09
N VAL A 285 -13.44 12.66 -19.42
CA VAL A 285 -13.59 14.00 -20.01
C VAL A 285 -12.29 14.78 -19.96
N GLY A 286 -11.55 14.71 -18.82
CA GLY A 286 -10.33 15.48 -18.65
C GLY A 286 -9.64 15.26 -17.30
N TYR A 287 -9.11 16.33 -16.74
CA TYR A 287 -8.47 16.30 -15.42
C TYR A 287 -8.76 17.58 -14.63
N VAL A 288 -8.72 17.45 -13.32
CA VAL A 288 -8.87 18.57 -12.36
C VAL A 288 -7.79 18.48 -11.29
N VAL A 289 -7.04 19.56 -11.09
CA VAL A 289 -6.05 19.66 -10.02
C VAL A 289 -6.76 20.03 -8.72
N ASN A 290 -6.59 19.22 -7.69
CA ASN A 290 -7.14 19.50 -6.37
C ASN A 290 -6.07 20.17 -5.48
N ASN A 291 -6.06 21.50 -5.44
CA ASN A 291 -5.16 22.30 -4.61
C ASN A 291 -5.73 22.57 -3.19
N SER A 292 -6.96 22.14 -2.91
CA SER A 292 -7.56 22.27 -1.57
C SER A 292 -7.22 21.08 -0.64
N PHE A 293 -6.60 20.04 -1.17
CA PHE A 293 -6.12 18.87 -0.46
C PHE A 293 -4.60 18.83 -0.43
N SER A 294 -4.03 18.42 0.69
CA SER A 294 -2.60 18.14 0.84
C SER A 294 -2.39 16.73 1.38
N GLN A 295 -1.61 15.93 0.65
CA GLN A 295 -1.13 14.63 1.08
C GLN A 295 0.24 14.81 1.74
N TYR A 296 0.35 14.46 3.00
CA TYR A 296 1.59 14.57 3.77
C TYR A 296 2.36 13.27 3.83
N TYR A 297 1.68 12.11 3.77
CA TYR A 297 2.27 10.77 3.90
C TYR A 297 2.31 10.05 2.56
N ASN A 298 3.23 9.10 2.41
CA ASN A 298 3.29 8.14 1.30
C ASN A 298 3.32 8.77 -0.10
N GLN A 299 4.28 9.65 -0.34
CA GLN A 299 4.31 10.49 -1.55
C GLN A 299 4.98 9.82 -2.75
N TYR A 300 5.79 8.80 -2.53
CA TYR A 300 6.40 7.98 -3.59
C TYR A 300 5.58 6.72 -3.86
N HIS A 301 5.92 6.03 -4.97
CA HIS A 301 5.33 4.76 -5.33
C HIS A 301 5.41 3.76 -4.17
N CYS A 302 4.27 3.27 -3.74
CA CYS A 302 4.12 2.22 -2.73
C CYS A 302 2.84 1.42 -2.97
N ALA A 303 2.70 0.29 -2.30
CA ALA A 303 1.46 -0.48 -2.32
C ALA A 303 0.27 0.39 -1.87
N HIS A 304 -0.85 0.29 -2.59
CA HIS A 304 -2.05 1.07 -2.29
C HIS A 304 -3.32 0.25 -2.57
N ILE A 305 -4.41 0.58 -1.86
CA ILE A 305 -5.68 -0.15 -1.95
C ILE A 305 -6.84 0.84 -2.10
N PRO A 306 -7.55 0.83 -3.23
CA PRO A 306 -8.76 1.61 -3.43
C PRO A 306 -10.00 0.88 -2.91
N LEU A 307 -10.80 1.54 -2.05
CA LEU A 307 -12.06 1.02 -1.51
C LEU A 307 -13.16 2.08 -1.64
N TYR A 308 -14.32 1.68 -2.12
CA TYR A 308 -15.45 2.60 -2.26
C TYR A 308 -16.70 2.11 -1.53
N SER A 309 -17.27 3.00 -0.71
CA SER A 309 -18.59 2.84 -0.09
C SER A 309 -19.63 3.55 -0.95
N ALA A 310 -20.46 2.78 -1.65
CA ALA A 310 -21.53 3.31 -2.47
C ALA A 310 -22.65 3.93 -1.62
N SER A 311 -22.92 3.36 -0.43
CA SER A 311 -23.94 3.84 0.50
C SER A 311 -23.63 5.24 1.04
N ASN A 312 -22.33 5.54 1.26
CA ASN A 312 -21.88 6.85 1.76
C ASN A 312 -21.33 7.76 0.65
N ASN A 313 -21.17 7.24 -0.58
CA ASN A 313 -20.41 7.88 -1.66
C ASN A 313 -19.02 8.35 -1.18
N GLU A 314 -18.33 7.48 -0.43
CA GLU A 314 -17.00 7.75 0.09
C GLU A 314 -15.96 6.86 -0.59
N MET A 315 -14.87 7.49 -1.04
CA MET A 315 -13.74 6.79 -1.63
C MET A 315 -12.56 6.82 -0.66
N HIS A 316 -12.06 5.64 -0.31
CA HIS A 316 -10.90 5.49 0.58
C HIS A 316 -9.74 4.90 -0.20
N THR A 317 -8.57 5.53 -0.12
CA THR A 317 -7.33 5.00 -0.68
C THR A 317 -6.33 4.81 0.45
N LEU A 318 -5.86 3.58 0.62
CA LEU A 318 -4.84 3.23 1.60
C LEU A 318 -3.47 3.26 0.93
N PHE A 319 -2.44 3.68 1.67
CA PHE A 319 -1.04 3.71 1.25
C PHE A 319 -0.16 3.09 2.33
N PHE A 320 0.84 2.29 1.95
CA PHE A 320 1.60 1.46 2.88
C PHE A 320 3.10 1.79 2.85
N GLY A 321 3.58 2.54 3.85
CA GLY A 321 5.00 2.89 4.00
C GLY A 321 5.54 3.73 2.84
N GLY A 322 6.76 3.45 2.44
CA GLY A 322 7.42 4.14 1.33
C GLY A 322 8.26 5.33 1.78
N ILE A 323 8.17 6.43 1.03
CA ILE A 323 8.98 7.63 1.20
C ILE A 323 8.06 8.85 1.23
N ALA A 324 8.31 9.79 2.14
CA ALA A 324 7.49 10.99 2.28
C ALA A 324 8.29 12.17 2.82
N GLN A 325 7.87 13.39 2.48
CA GLN A 325 8.43 14.63 3.04
C GLN A 325 8.00 14.87 4.49
N TYR A 326 6.88 14.27 4.90
CA TYR A 326 6.32 14.45 6.23
C TYR A 326 6.16 13.09 6.93
N TYR A 327 6.37 13.09 8.23
CA TYR A 327 6.11 11.95 9.08
C TYR A 327 5.56 12.36 10.43
N ASP A 328 4.90 11.45 11.10
CA ASP A 328 4.44 11.67 12.47
C ASP A 328 5.54 11.30 13.47
N SER A 329 5.83 12.21 14.38
CA SER A 329 6.71 11.97 15.53
C SER A 329 5.93 12.24 16.81
N SER A 330 5.44 11.17 17.43
CA SER A 330 4.67 11.24 18.69
C SER A 330 3.45 12.16 18.62
N GLY A 331 2.70 12.09 17.51
CA GLY A 331 1.50 12.91 17.29
C GLY A 331 1.77 14.30 16.70
N ILE A 332 3.03 14.61 16.39
CA ILE A 332 3.42 15.87 15.74
C ILE A 332 3.82 15.61 14.30
N LEU A 333 3.19 16.29 13.35
CA LEU A 333 3.58 16.24 11.94
C LEU A 333 4.91 16.99 11.75
N VAL A 334 5.95 16.26 11.35
CA VAL A 334 7.31 16.77 11.11
C VAL A 334 7.57 16.82 9.63
N GLN A 335 8.08 17.95 9.13
CA GLN A 335 8.57 18.09 7.76
C GLN A 335 10.08 17.81 7.72
N ASP A 336 10.51 16.94 6.80
CA ASP A 336 11.91 16.69 6.47
C ASP A 336 12.12 16.75 4.96
N ASN A 337 12.81 17.77 4.49
CA ASN A 337 13.07 17.99 3.07
C ASN A 337 14.11 17.00 2.48
N ASN A 338 14.73 16.14 3.30
CA ASN A 338 15.51 15.01 2.81
C ASN A 338 14.62 13.83 2.40
N VAL A 339 13.30 13.97 2.55
CA VAL A 339 12.28 13.03 2.09
C VAL A 339 12.57 11.59 2.56
N PRO A 340 12.44 11.33 3.87
CA PRO A 340 12.84 10.07 4.49
C PRO A 340 11.97 8.88 4.10
N PHE A 341 12.51 7.67 4.27
CA PHE A 341 11.70 6.45 4.38
C PHE A 341 10.83 6.51 5.62
N VAL A 342 9.57 6.08 5.49
CA VAL A 342 8.56 6.13 6.55
C VAL A 342 7.91 4.78 6.80
N LYS A 343 7.34 4.59 7.99
CA LYS A 343 6.53 3.42 8.36
C LYS A 343 5.04 3.66 8.23
N THR A 344 4.65 4.89 7.91
CA THR A 344 3.27 5.33 7.94
C THR A 344 2.39 4.51 7.02
N ILE A 345 1.28 3.99 7.54
CA ILE A 345 0.15 3.56 6.74
C ILE A 345 -0.88 4.67 6.83
N ALA A 346 -1.28 5.23 5.67
CA ALA A 346 -2.22 6.33 5.61
C ALA A 346 -3.47 5.96 4.81
N ARG A 347 -4.56 6.65 5.11
CA ARG A 347 -5.82 6.60 4.36
C ARG A 347 -6.17 7.99 3.89
N VAL A 348 -6.34 8.16 2.59
CA VAL A 348 -6.98 9.34 2.01
C VAL A 348 -8.45 9.01 1.78
N THR A 349 -9.35 9.86 2.31
CA THR A 349 -10.79 9.72 2.13
C THR A 349 -11.31 10.92 1.34
N ARG A 350 -12.02 10.65 0.23
CA ARG A 350 -12.87 11.59 -0.47
C ARG A 350 -14.31 11.37 -0.02
N SER A 351 -14.90 12.39 0.60
CA SER A 351 -16.30 12.38 1.03
C SER A 351 -17.27 12.62 -0.12
N ALA A 352 -18.56 12.40 0.11
CA ALA A 352 -19.63 12.57 -0.90
C ALA A 352 -19.65 13.96 -1.56
N ASN A 353 -19.30 15.00 -0.83
CA ASN A 353 -19.22 16.38 -1.33
C ASN A 353 -17.93 16.70 -2.11
N GLY A 354 -17.04 15.70 -2.31
CA GLY A 354 -15.78 15.85 -3.02
C GLY A 354 -14.61 16.37 -2.17
N SER A 355 -14.83 16.74 -0.90
CA SER A 355 -13.73 17.10 0.01
C SER A 355 -12.84 15.89 0.30
N MET A 356 -11.54 16.14 0.46
CA MET A 356 -10.55 15.09 0.75
C MET A 356 -9.83 15.37 2.06
N ALA A 357 -9.49 14.31 2.79
CA ALA A 357 -8.70 14.36 4.01
C ALA A 357 -7.79 13.14 4.10
N GLU A 358 -6.61 13.33 4.69
CA GLU A 358 -5.64 12.26 4.94
C GLU A 358 -5.60 11.92 6.44
N TYR A 359 -5.53 10.63 6.74
CA TYR A 359 -5.49 10.10 8.10
C TYR A 359 -4.35 9.09 8.23
N LYS A 360 -3.46 9.30 9.20
CA LYS A 360 -2.53 8.26 9.65
C LYS A 360 -3.32 7.16 10.34
N LEU A 361 -3.09 5.90 9.98
CA LEU A 361 -3.68 4.76 10.68
C LEU A 361 -2.88 4.40 11.94
N PRO A 362 -3.52 3.77 12.95
CA PRO A 362 -2.82 3.32 14.15
C PRO A 362 -1.76 2.25 13.87
N VAL A 363 -2.01 1.40 12.85
CA VAL A 363 -1.06 0.38 12.39
C VAL A 363 0.00 1.02 11.51
N GLU A 364 1.23 0.58 11.64
CA GLU A 364 2.38 1.01 10.82
C GLU A 364 3.04 -0.20 10.14
N MET A 365 3.82 0.07 9.09
CA MET A 365 4.74 -0.94 8.56
C MET A 365 5.77 -1.32 9.63
N PRO A 366 6.15 -2.61 9.74
CA PRO A 366 7.05 -3.07 10.81
C PRO A 366 8.50 -2.58 10.67
N GLY A 367 8.81 -1.87 9.60
CA GLY A 367 10.10 -1.26 9.31
C GLY A 367 9.96 -0.13 8.31
N LEU A 368 11.07 0.48 7.92
CA LEU A 368 11.14 1.48 6.85
C LEU A 368 11.01 0.76 5.49
N LEU A 369 9.79 0.38 5.16
CA LEU A 369 9.42 -0.51 4.05
C LEU A 369 8.42 0.17 3.13
N GLY A 370 8.28 -0.34 1.91
CA GLY A 370 7.14 -0.06 1.04
C GLY A 370 7.45 0.71 -0.23
N ALA A 371 8.53 1.50 -0.32
CA ALA A 371 8.89 2.15 -1.58
C ALA A 371 9.13 1.10 -2.69
N GLY A 372 8.41 1.21 -3.81
CA GLY A 372 8.47 0.24 -4.91
C GLY A 372 7.87 -1.14 -4.61
N SER A 373 7.00 -1.25 -3.58
CA SER A 373 6.19 -2.44 -3.32
C SER A 373 4.87 -2.39 -4.07
N GLU A 374 4.27 -3.55 -4.32
CA GLU A 374 2.97 -3.69 -4.98
C GLU A 374 1.95 -4.35 -4.05
N PHE A 375 0.69 -3.95 -4.21
CA PHE A 375 -0.45 -4.64 -3.64
C PHE A 375 -1.08 -5.54 -4.68
N ILE A 376 -1.25 -6.82 -4.35
CA ILE A 376 -1.89 -7.83 -5.20
C ILE A 376 -3.19 -8.23 -4.53
N SER A 377 -4.31 -7.86 -5.13
CA SER A 377 -5.65 -8.06 -4.55
C SER A 377 -6.04 -9.54 -4.51
N GLN A 378 -6.86 -9.90 -3.53
CA GLN A 378 -7.47 -11.23 -3.47
C GLN A 378 -8.52 -11.35 -4.61
N PRO A 379 -8.41 -12.35 -5.52
CA PRO A 379 -9.28 -12.42 -6.71
C PRO A 379 -10.77 -12.56 -6.41
N SER A 380 -11.14 -13.07 -5.24
CA SER A 380 -12.54 -13.28 -4.84
C SER A 380 -13.24 -12.06 -4.29
N LEU A 381 -12.56 -10.93 -4.16
CA LEU A 381 -13.17 -9.71 -3.63
C LEU A 381 -14.20 -9.13 -4.63
N PRO A 382 -15.30 -8.58 -4.11
CA PRO A 382 -16.21 -7.79 -4.93
C PRO A 382 -15.52 -6.50 -5.35
N GLN A 383 -15.40 -6.29 -6.68
CA GLN A 383 -14.69 -5.14 -7.27
C GLN A 383 -15.52 -4.51 -8.40
N TYR A 384 -15.24 -3.24 -8.65
CA TYR A 384 -15.66 -2.57 -9.88
C TYR A 384 -14.77 -3.00 -11.05
N SER A 385 -15.14 -2.64 -12.28
CA SER A 385 -14.35 -2.97 -13.49
C SER A 385 -12.95 -2.37 -13.51
N ASN A 386 -12.70 -1.32 -12.72
CA ASN A 386 -11.40 -0.67 -12.53
C ASN A 386 -10.67 -1.13 -11.26
N GLU A 387 -11.01 -2.31 -10.71
CA GLU A 387 -10.37 -2.93 -9.55
C GLU A 387 -10.58 -2.21 -8.20
N VAL A 388 -11.44 -1.18 -8.15
CA VAL A 388 -11.85 -0.57 -6.87
C VAL A 388 -12.69 -1.57 -6.08
N ILE A 389 -12.28 -1.86 -4.85
CA ILE A 389 -12.98 -2.81 -3.98
C ILE A 389 -14.30 -2.19 -3.49
N LYS A 390 -15.38 -2.96 -3.58
CA LYS A 390 -16.71 -2.55 -3.11
C LYS A 390 -16.81 -2.75 -1.59
N LEU A 391 -16.52 -1.70 -0.83
CA LEU A 391 -16.43 -1.76 0.64
C LEU A 391 -17.72 -2.28 1.28
N ASP A 392 -18.88 -1.87 0.77
CA ASP A 392 -20.18 -2.24 1.35
C ASP A 392 -20.54 -3.72 1.14
N GLU A 393 -19.92 -4.37 0.14
CA GLU A 393 -20.12 -5.80 -0.15
C GLU A 393 -19.18 -6.72 0.66
N LEU A 394 -18.23 -6.16 1.43
CA LEU A 394 -17.39 -6.94 2.35
C LEU A 394 -18.19 -7.25 3.63
N VAL A 395 -18.90 -8.36 3.65
CA VAL A 395 -19.89 -8.67 4.72
C VAL A 395 -19.31 -9.35 5.96
N THR A 396 -18.06 -9.81 5.92
CA THR A 396 -17.40 -10.47 7.06
C THR A 396 -16.76 -9.46 8.00
N ASP A 397 -16.66 -9.78 9.30
CA ASP A 397 -16.01 -8.91 10.29
C ASP A 397 -14.54 -8.66 9.95
N THR A 398 -13.88 -9.66 9.39
CA THR A 398 -12.50 -9.59 8.92
C THR A 398 -12.41 -10.15 7.50
N THR A 399 -11.89 -9.36 6.57
CA THR A 399 -11.74 -9.73 5.16
C THR A 399 -10.28 -9.61 4.74
N LEU A 400 -9.71 -10.67 4.16
CA LEU A 400 -8.41 -10.60 3.49
C LEU A 400 -8.57 -9.80 2.19
N LEU A 401 -7.96 -8.61 2.13
CA LEU A 401 -7.97 -7.77 0.93
C LEU A 401 -6.96 -8.24 -0.13
N GLY A 402 -5.83 -8.76 0.30
CA GLY A 402 -4.75 -9.20 -0.58
C GLY A 402 -3.41 -9.20 0.12
N PHE A 403 -2.36 -9.01 -0.68
CA PHE A 403 -0.98 -9.15 -0.24
C PHE A 403 -0.14 -7.96 -0.70
N ILE A 404 0.77 -7.50 0.15
CA ILE A 404 1.83 -6.57 -0.23
C ILE A 404 3.12 -7.38 -0.33
N TYR A 405 3.82 -7.26 -1.46
CA TYR A 405 5.11 -7.93 -1.65
C TYR A 405 6.21 -6.95 -2.00
N GLY A 406 7.40 -7.20 -1.47
CA GLY A 406 8.63 -6.54 -1.89
C GLY A 406 8.76 -5.08 -1.46
N GLY A 407 9.32 -4.29 -2.35
CA GLY A 407 9.71 -2.91 -2.10
C GLY A 407 11.10 -2.79 -1.48
N ILE A 408 11.53 -1.57 -1.20
CA ILE A 408 12.81 -1.25 -0.57
C ILE A 408 12.66 -1.33 0.95
N SER A 409 13.56 -2.07 1.60
CA SER A 409 13.77 -2.07 3.04
C SER A 409 15.00 -1.22 3.37
N SER A 410 14.80 -0.11 4.08
CA SER A 410 15.87 0.82 4.46
C SER A 410 16.30 0.62 5.91
N ALA A 411 17.61 0.71 6.15
CA ALA A 411 18.18 0.62 7.50
C ALA A 411 17.97 1.92 8.32
N ALA A 412 17.82 3.06 7.64
CA ALA A 412 17.59 4.36 8.26
C ALA A 412 16.66 5.24 7.42
N ALA A 413 16.06 6.25 8.03
CA ALA A 413 15.11 7.12 7.37
C ALA A 413 15.74 7.89 6.19
N ASN A 414 16.87 8.52 6.39
CA ASN A 414 17.56 9.38 5.42
C ASN A 414 18.84 8.71 4.88
N ILE A 415 18.72 7.94 3.80
CA ILE A 415 19.86 7.23 3.20
C ILE A 415 20.28 7.77 1.82
N PHE A 416 19.50 8.63 1.17
CA PHE A 416 19.77 9.08 -0.21
C PHE A 416 21.18 9.62 -0.42
N PHE A 417 21.71 10.37 0.56
CA PHE A 417 23.02 11.00 0.45
C PHE A 417 24.19 10.12 0.89
N ILE A 418 23.93 9.02 1.59
CA ILE A 418 24.97 8.13 2.14
C ILE A 418 24.94 6.73 1.51
N ASN A 419 23.98 6.44 0.64
CA ASN A 419 23.73 5.08 0.14
C ASN A 419 24.89 4.57 -0.72
N THR A 420 25.61 3.58 -0.18
CA THR A 420 26.69 2.84 -0.86
C THR A 420 26.21 1.49 -1.42
N GLY A 421 24.96 1.12 -1.08
CA GLY A 421 24.32 -0.15 -1.42
C GLY A 421 24.19 -1.12 -0.24
N ALA A 422 24.72 -0.76 0.94
CA ALA A 422 24.55 -1.53 2.17
C ALA A 422 23.40 -1.02 3.06
N GLU A 423 22.95 0.21 2.82
CA GLU A 423 21.96 0.93 3.64
C GLU A 423 20.52 0.52 3.34
N SER A 424 20.30 -0.21 2.24
CA SER A 424 18.99 -0.75 1.89
C SER A 424 19.10 -2.03 1.05
N ILE A 425 18.05 -2.82 1.08
CA ILE A 425 17.91 -4.05 0.28
C ILE A 425 16.51 -4.11 -0.33
N ALA A 426 16.35 -4.89 -1.39
CA ALA A 426 15.01 -5.29 -1.82
C ALA A 426 14.40 -6.23 -0.78
N SER A 427 13.17 -5.93 -0.35
CA SER A 427 12.46 -6.69 0.67
C SER A 427 11.92 -8.01 0.10
N ASN A 428 12.11 -9.10 0.82
CA ASN A 428 11.49 -10.41 0.54
C ASN A 428 10.21 -10.63 1.34
N HIS A 429 9.75 -9.64 2.08
CA HIS A 429 8.59 -9.76 2.94
C HIS A 429 7.30 -9.72 2.13
N ILE A 430 6.38 -10.58 2.51
CA ILE A 430 4.98 -10.54 2.08
C ILE A 430 4.13 -10.23 3.31
N TYR A 431 3.17 -9.31 3.15
CA TYR A 431 2.19 -9.00 4.17
C TYR A 431 0.79 -9.28 3.63
N LYS A 432 0.01 -10.11 4.31
CA LYS A 432 -1.43 -10.15 4.14
C LYS A 432 -2.03 -8.88 4.71
N VAL A 433 -2.97 -8.29 4.01
CA VAL A 433 -3.69 -7.10 4.45
C VAL A 433 -5.14 -7.49 4.72
N TYR A 434 -5.57 -7.29 5.96
CA TYR A 434 -6.95 -7.53 6.37
C TYR A 434 -7.66 -6.20 6.65
N LEU A 435 -8.90 -6.13 6.20
CA LEU A 435 -9.85 -5.10 6.63
C LEU A 435 -10.69 -5.68 7.75
N VAL A 436 -10.74 -4.97 8.88
CA VAL A 436 -11.61 -5.27 10.01
C VAL A 436 -12.70 -4.21 10.08
N ARG A 437 -13.95 -4.63 10.01
CA ARG A 437 -15.09 -3.71 10.05
C ARG A 437 -15.23 -3.11 11.45
N ASN A 438 -15.34 -1.80 11.50
CA ASN A 438 -15.86 -1.12 12.68
C ASN A 438 -17.38 -1.20 12.65
N THR A 439 -17.97 -2.32 13.03
CA THR A 439 -19.41 -2.40 13.23
C THR A 439 -19.82 -1.30 14.20
N PRO A 440 -20.82 -0.43 13.86
CA PRO A 440 -21.42 0.42 14.88
C PRO A 440 -21.95 -0.55 15.95
N THR A 441 -21.51 -0.37 17.17
CA THR A 441 -21.89 -1.21 18.31
C THR A 441 -23.37 -1.06 18.62
N GLY A 442 -24.23 -1.69 17.82
CA GLY A 442 -25.42 -2.31 18.33
C GLY A 442 -24.94 -3.60 18.96
N LEU A 443 -24.80 -3.63 20.29
CA LEU A 443 -24.68 -4.80 21.16
C LEU A 443 -24.29 -6.14 20.49
N HIS A 444 -23.16 -6.20 19.80
CA HIS A 444 -22.48 -7.44 19.49
C HIS A 444 -21.24 -7.50 20.35
N THR A 445 -21.20 -8.45 21.25
CA THR A 445 -20.00 -8.91 21.93
C THR A 445 -18.88 -9.03 20.91
N LEU A 446 -17.87 -8.16 21.03
CA LEU A 446 -16.59 -8.33 20.34
C LEU A 446 -16.01 -9.64 20.88
N ASN A 447 -16.26 -10.76 20.19
CA ASN A 447 -15.39 -11.90 20.28
C ASN A 447 -14.09 -11.49 19.59
N HIS A 448 -13.24 -10.74 20.28
CA HIS A 448 -11.82 -10.74 20.01
C HIS A 448 -11.36 -12.20 20.22
N GLN A 449 -11.35 -12.99 19.17
CA GLN A 449 -10.41 -14.09 19.14
C GLN A 449 -9.02 -13.42 19.14
N SER A 450 -8.45 -13.30 20.34
CA SER A 450 -7.06 -12.94 20.49
C SER A 450 -6.26 -13.92 19.63
N ILE A 451 -5.49 -13.40 18.69
CA ILE A 451 -4.50 -14.19 17.92
C ILE A 451 -3.40 -14.69 18.88
N GLY A 452 -3.49 -14.34 20.15
CA GLY A 452 -2.67 -14.82 21.24
C GLY A 452 -3.10 -16.18 21.76
N SER A 453 -2.19 -16.86 22.43
CA SER A 453 -2.41 -18.16 23.04
C SER A 453 -3.40 -18.13 24.20
N LEU A 454 -3.59 -16.96 24.84
CA LEU A 454 -4.35 -16.78 26.08
C LEU A 454 -5.89 -16.88 25.91
N LYS A 455 -6.45 -16.62 24.74
CA LYS A 455 -7.86 -16.83 24.32
C LYS A 455 -8.90 -16.53 25.41
N VAL A 456 -8.88 -15.33 25.99
CA VAL A 456 -9.79 -14.94 27.08
C VAL A 456 -11.22 -14.81 26.59
N GLN A 457 -12.18 -15.41 27.31
CA GLN A 457 -13.64 -15.29 27.12
C GLN A 457 -14.32 -15.00 28.46
N VAL A 458 -15.33 -14.14 28.42
CA VAL A 458 -16.14 -13.81 29.63
C VAL A 458 -17.60 -13.96 29.31
N TYR A 459 -18.30 -14.74 30.09
CA TYR A 459 -19.75 -14.98 29.92
C TYR A 459 -20.49 -15.19 31.26
N PRO A 460 -21.76 -14.76 31.37
CA PRO A 460 -22.47 -13.93 30.39
C PRO A 460 -21.91 -12.52 30.31
N ASN A 461 -21.93 -11.95 29.12
CA ASN A 461 -21.58 -10.57 28.88
C ASN A 461 -22.45 -10.01 27.72
N PRO A 462 -23.46 -9.15 27.96
CA PRO A 462 -23.82 -8.54 29.26
C PRO A 462 -24.28 -9.56 30.34
N GLY A 463 -24.08 -9.20 31.61
CA GLY A 463 -24.46 -10.02 32.75
C GLY A 463 -24.83 -9.18 33.97
N ASN A 464 -25.35 -9.85 35.02
CA ASN A 464 -25.81 -9.24 36.27
C ASN A 464 -24.71 -9.08 37.34
N GLY A 465 -23.44 -9.09 36.91
CA GLY A 465 -22.29 -9.00 37.83
C GLY A 465 -21.72 -10.35 38.25
N GLU A 466 -22.40 -11.45 37.98
CA GLU A 466 -21.86 -12.81 38.05
C GLU A 466 -21.40 -13.22 36.64
N PHE A 467 -20.14 -13.60 36.49
CA PHE A 467 -19.58 -14.02 35.20
C PHE A 467 -18.42 -15.01 35.40
N VAL A 468 -18.15 -15.76 34.35
CA VAL A 468 -17.09 -16.75 34.28
C VAL A 468 -16.03 -16.23 33.30
N ILE A 469 -14.76 -16.36 33.67
CA ILE A 469 -13.60 -16.03 32.83
C ILE A 469 -12.98 -17.35 32.38
N LYS A 470 -12.96 -17.59 31.08
CA LYS A 470 -12.30 -18.72 30.43
C LYS A 470 -11.08 -18.26 29.71
N PHE A 471 -9.94 -18.89 29.92
CA PHE A 471 -8.67 -18.54 29.26
C PHE A 471 -7.78 -19.76 29.06
N ASN A 472 -6.87 -19.69 28.09
CA ASN A 472 -5.97 -20.79 27.77
C ASN A 472 -4.52 -20.45 28.13
N ILE A 473 -3.80 -21.37 28.75
CA ILE A 473 -2.39 -21.23 29.14
C ILE A 473 -1.57 -22.25 28.35
N ILE A 474 -0.50 -21.80 27.69
CA ILE A 474 0.40 -22.66 26.92
C ILE A 474 1.70 -23.04 27.68
N LYS A 475 1.96 -22.36 28.78
CA LYS A 475 3.11 -22.60 29.68
C LYS A 475 2.68 -22.30 31.10
N VAL A 476 2.96 -23.19 32.05
CA VAL A 476 2.64 -22.95 33.49
C VAL A 476 3.11 -21.55 33.88
N SER A 477 2.20 -20.70 34.33
CA SER A 477 2.44 -19.29 34.65
C SER A 477 1.52 -18.80 35.74
N ASP A 478 1.93 -17.72 36.38
CA ASP A 478 1.02 -16.92 37.18
C ASP A 478 0.15 -16.09 36.24
N VAL A 479 -1.15 -15.96 36.60
CA VAL A 479 -2.13 -15.19 35.84
C VAL A 479 -2.67 -14.08 36.70
N LYS A 480 -2.49 -12.85 36.28
CA LYS A 480 -3.07 -11.68 36.93
C LYS A 480 -4.37 -11.30 36.28
N ILE A 481 -5.45 -11.19 37.05
CA ILE A 481 -6.76 -10.78 36.58
C ILE A 481 -7.11 -9.45 37.24
N THR A 482 -7.41 -8.43 36.45
CA THR A 482 -7.76 -7.09 36.94
C THR A 482 -9.08 -6.65 36.34
N LEU A 483 -10.01 -6.17 37.19
CA LEU A 483 -11.26 -5.56 36.78
C LEU A 483 -11.23 -4.05 37.06
N GLN A 484 -11.46 -3.24 36.03
CA GLN A 484 -11.50 -1.77 36.13
C GLN A 484 -12.81 -1.22 35.56
N ARG A 485 -13.30 -0.13 36.12
CA ARG A 485 -14.40 0.66 35.57
C ARG A 485 -13.92 1.53 34.39
N ALA A 486 -14.86 2.00 33.59
CA ALA A 486 -14.55 2.85 32.44
C ALA A 486 -13.85 4.18 32.79
N ASP A 487 -13.97 4.64 34.05
CA ASP A 487 -13.26 5.81 34.57
C ASP A 487 -11.81 5.51 35.05
N GLY A 488 -11.35 4.27 34.88
CA GLY A 488 -10.02 3.82 35.29
C GLY A 488 -9.93 3.33 36.74
N LYS A 489 -11.02 3.42 37.54
CA LYS A 489 -11.01 2.94 38.93
C LYS A 489 -10.90 1.41 38.95
N LYS A 490 -9.87 0.89 39.59
CA LYS A 490 -9.70 -0.56 39.85
C LYS A 490 -10.76 -1.05 40.85
N ILE A 491 -11.48 -2.09 40.47
CA ILE A 491 -12.56 -2.69 41.27
C ILE A 491 -12.07 -3.95 41.97
N ASP A 492 -11.37 -4.83 41.26
CA ASP A 492 -10.78 -6.05 41.82
C ASP A 492 -9.46 -6.39 41.11
N GLU A 493 -8.57 -7.08 41.82
CA GLU A 493 -7.32 -7.59 41.29
C GLU A 493 -7.01 -8.93 41.99
N ARG A 494 -6.68 -9.95 41.18
CA ARG A 494 -6.33 -11.28 41.64
C ARG A 494 -5.10 -11.80 40.91
N ILE A 495 -4.27 -12.51 41.64
CA ILE A 495 -3.16 -13.27 41.10
C ILE A 495 -3.43 -14.75 41.38
N LEU A 496 -3.58 -15.52 40.31
CA LEU A 496 -3.70 -16.97 40.33
C LEU A 496 -2.28 -17.52 40.06
N THR A 497 -1.75 -18.29 41.00
CA THR A 497 -0.39 -18.79 40.92
C THR A 497 -0.31 -20.20 40.34
N ASN A 498 0.73 -20.49 39.55
CA ASN A 498 1.01 -21.81 38.97
C ASN A 498 -0.16 -22.42 38.17
N ILE A 499 -0.80 -21.63 37.32
CA ILE A 499 -1.90 -22.10 36.47
C ILE A 499 -1.37 -23.08 35.42
N ASN A 500 -2.06 -24.23 35.30
CA ASN A 500 -1.67 -25.32 34.44
C ASN A 500 -1.93 -25.03 32.95
N ILE A 501 -1.16 -25.69 32.10
CA ILE A 501 -1.33 -25.65 30.62
C ILE A 501 -2.72 -26.17 30.24
N GLY A 502 -3.34 -25.49 29.27
CA GLY A 502 -4.66 -25.82 28.73
C GLY A 502 -5.71 -24.78 29.11
N GLU A 503 -6.95 -25.16 28.92
CA GLU A 503 -8.11 -24.33 29.19
C GLU A 503 -8.37 -24.24 30.69
N ASN A 504 -8.50 -23.03 31.22
CA ASN A 504 -8.76 -22.71 32.61
C ASN A 504 -10.02 -21.88 32.73
N ILE A 505 -10.76 -22.11 33.83
CA ILE A 505 -12.00 -21.39 34.15
C ILE A 505 -11.85 -20.75 35.53
N TYR A 506 -12.19 -19.46 35.62
CA TYR A 506 -12.15 -18.70 36.87
C TYR A 506 -13.48 -17.95 37.09
N GLU A 507 -14.05 -18.06 38.26
CA GLU A 507 -15.28 -17.38 38.69
C GLU A 507 -14.91 -16.34 39.74
N PRO A 508 -14.82 -15.05 39.39
CA PRO A 508 -14.48 -14.01 40.35
C PRO A 508 -15.67 -13.76 41.31
N ARG A 509 -15.39 -13.72 42.61
CA ARG A 509 -16.36 -13.28 43.63
C ARG A 509 -16.08 -11.82 43.97
N ILE A 510 -16.78 -10.89 43.27
CA ILE A 510 -16.56 -9.45 43.42
C ILE A 510 -17.59 -8.91 44.44
N ARG A 511 -17.10 -8.52 45.64
CA ARG A 511 -18.00 -8.12 46.75
C ARG A 511 -18.56 -6.71 46.62
N ASP A 512 -17.94 -5.83 45.86
CA ASP A 512 -18.25 -4.39 45.80
C ASP A 512 -18.81 -3.93 44.43
N LEU A 513 -19.40 -4.86 43.68
CA LEU A 513 -19.98 -4.55 42.38
C LEU A 513 -21.48 -4.18 42.57
N HIS A 514 -21.72 -2.92 42.97
CA HIS A 514 -23.06 -2.43 43.29
C HIS A 514 -23.66 -1.49 42.24
N GLN A 515 -22.95 -1.24 41.13
CA GLN A 515 -23.40 -0.35 40.06
C GLN A 515 -23.17 -1.01 38.71
N GLY A 516 -24.19 -1.01 37.87
CA GLY A 516 -24.11 -1.41 36.48
C GLY A 516 -23.22 -0.44 35.67
N GLY A 517 -22.80 -0.87 34.48
CA GLY A 517 -22.00 -0.04 33.58
C GLY A 517 -20.96 -0.82 32.79
N ILE A 518 -20.01 -0.08 32.21
CA ILE A 518 -18.92 -0.64 31.41
C ILE A 518 -17.70 -0.84 32.29
N PHE A 519 -17.15 -2.06 32.23
CA PHE A 519 -15.91 -2.45 32.90
C PHE A 519 -14.92 -3.03 31.89
N PHE A 520 -13.63 -3.03 32.24
CA PHE A 520 -12.54 -3.65 31.47
C PHE A 520 -11.92 -4.74 32.35
N LEU A 521 -12.00 -5.99 31.87
CA LEU A 521 -11.31 -7.12 32.45
C LEU A 521 -10.02 -7.37 31.73
N THR A 522 -8.91 -7.35 32.44
CA THR A 522 -7.58 -7.67 31.91
C THR A 522 -7.10 -8.99 32.51
N VAL A 523 -6.71 -9.93 31.66
CA VAL A 523 -6.01 -11.16 32.02
C VAL A 523 -4.58 -11.06 31.50
N GLU A 524 -3.60 -11.23 32.38
CA GLU A 524 -2.19 -10.98 32.10
C GLU A 524 -1.32 -12.14 32.61
N THR A 525 -0.43 -12.61 31.77
CA THR A 525 0.68 -13.51 32.10
C THR A 525 2.00 -12.76 31.92
N PRO A 526 3.17 -13.29 32.29
CA PRO A 526 4.46 -12.66 32.01
C PRO A 526 4.70 -12.39 30.51
N ASP A 527 4.08 -13.20 29.63
CA ASP A 527 4.34 -13.20 28.19
C ASP A 527 3.22 -12.56 27.36
N GLU A 528 1.99 -12.42 27.90
CA GLU A 528 0.81 -12.00 27.14
C GLU A 528 -0.21 -11.27 28.02
N ARG A 529 -0.90 -10.27 27.42
CA ARG A 529 -1.94 -9.50 28.08
C ARG A 529 -3.15 -9.34 27.16
N VAL A 530 -4.33 -9.69 27.68
CA VAL A 530 -5.61 -9.55 26.96
C VAL A 530 -6.59 -8.77 27.81
N THR A 531 -7.23 -7.75 27.25
CA THR A 531 -8.26 -6.94 27.91
C THR A 531 -9.60 -7.10 27.18
N GLN A 532 -10.66 -7.41 27.92
CA GLN A 532 -12.03 -7.50 27.41
C GLN A 532 -12.95 -6.49 28.08
N LYS A 533 -13.86 -5.93 27.29
CA LYS A 533 -14.95 -5.09 27.79
C LYS A 533 -16.05 -5.97 28.34
N ILE A 534 -16.51 -5.68 29.58
CA ILE A 534 -17.64 -6.31 30.21
C ILE A 534 -18.74 -5.27 30.42
N VAL A 535 -19.97 -5.65 30.15
CA VAL A 535 -21.17 -4.85 30.46
C VAL A 535 -21.93 -5.54 31.59
N ILE A 536 -22.13 -4.81 32.68
CA ILE A 536 -22.89 -5.30 33.86
C ILE A 536 -24.16 -4.49 33.94
N ASP A 537 -25.30 -5.18 33.98
CA ASP A 537 -26.64 -4.62 34.05
C ASP A 537 -27.38 -5.29 35.20
N PHE A 538 -27.79 -4.50 36.20
CA PHE A 538 -28.48 -5.00 37.41
C PHE A 538 -29.98 -4.75 37.32
#